data_7d2de394f774527565e7d3ffebc2947c
#
_entry.id   7d2de394f774527565e7d3ffebc2947c
#
_cell.length_a   1.000
_cell.length_b   1.000
_cell.length_c   1.000
_cell.angle_alpha   90.00
_cell.angle_beta   90.00
_cell.angle_gamma   90.00
#
_symmetry.space_group_name_H-M   'P 1'
#
loop_
_entity.id
_entity.type
_entity.pdbx_description
1 polymer ?
#
loop_
_entity_poly.entity_id
_entity_poly.type
_entity_poly.pdbx_seq_one_letter_code
_entity_poly.pdbx_strand_id
1 'polypeptide(L)'
;MPYFTYDTSVYVSRKLTDFHEMPESFLMSAVVLMELTAGARDESRRKSYEGIFRQYQKTDLLIVPNDEDWLLTAKILFLLTNHRRRSEHGRLKRLPPGASQRLALDVLIAVSARRWRAQVVTENWADFKAIQRYCNTPIVKATQFFKR
;
A
#
# COMPACT_ATOMS: atom_id res chain seq x y z
N MET A 1 -12.55 -13.94 10.19
CA MET A 1 -11.17 -13.45 10.29
C MET A 1 -11.09 -12.07 9.67
N PRO A 2 -10.34 -11.14 10.27
CA PRO A 2 -10.17 -9.82 9.67
C PRO A 2 -9.43 -9.92 8.34
N TYR A 3 -9.80 -9.07 7.41
CA TYR A 3 -9.10 -8.95 6.14
C TYR A 3 -7.70 -8.38 6.33
N PHE A 4 -6.79 -8.73 5.45
CA PHE A 4 -5.46 -8.15 5.40
C PHE A 4 -4.98 -8.01 3.96
N THR A 5 -4.05 -7.09 3.75
CA THR A 5 -3.38 -6.87 2.48
C THR A 5 -1.91 -6.57 2.72
N TYR A 6 -1.07 -6.77 1.73
CA TYR A 6 0.35 -6.42 1.79
C TYR A 6 0.59 -5.13 1.02
N ASP A 7 1.48 -4.28 1.53
CA ASP A 7 2.02 -3.22 0.70
C ASP A 7 3.15 -3.76 -0.20
N THR A 8 3.63 -2.93 -1.11
CA THR A 8 4.63 -3.34 -2.10
C THR A 8 5.94 -3.80 -1.46
N SER A 9 6.34 -3.20 -0.33
CA SER A 9 7.59 -3.54 0.34
C SER A 9 7.67 -5.01 0.77
N VAL A 10 6.54 -5.61 1.12
CA VAL A 10 6.48 -7.02 1.54
C VAL A 10 6.83 -7.95 0.37
N TYR A 11 6.31 -7.67 -0.82
CA TYR A 11 6.60 -8.49 -2.00
C TYR A 11 8.07 -8.40 -2.40
N VAL A 12 8.63 -7.19 -2.37
CA VAL A 12 10.03 -6.96 -2.74
C VAL A 12 10.97 -7.57 -1.72
N SER A 13 10.76 -7.27 -0.45
CA SER A 13 11.64 -7.70 0.65
C SER A 13 11.63 -9.21 0.86
N ARG A 14 10.48 -9.86 0.74
CA ARG A 14 10.31 -11.29 0.97
C ARG A 14 10.29 -12.11 -0.32
N LYS A 15 10.47 -11.48 -1.46
CA LYS A 15 10.49 -12.12 -2.80
C LYS A 15 9.27 -13.02 -3.01
N LEU A 16 8.10 -12.53 -2.62
CA LEU A 16 6.86 -13.29 -2.77
C LEU A 16 6.48 -13.37 -4.25
N THR A 17 6.41 -14.59 -4.77
CA THR A 17 6.10 -14.86 -6.17
C THR A 17 4.86 -15.72 -6.35
N ASP A 18 4.42 -16.37 -5.28
CA ASP A 18 3.26 -17.25 -5.32
C ASP A 18 2.04 -16.55 -4.72
N PHE A 19 0.99 -16.41 -5.53
CA PHE A 19 -0.26 -15.78 -5.14
C PHE A 19 -1.43 -16.77 -5.12
N HIS A 20 -1.15 -18.05 -5.38
CA HIS A 20 -2.19 -19.07 -5.56
C HIS A 20 -2.68 -19.67 -4.23
N GLU A 21 -1.90 -19.58 -3.17
CA GLU A 21 -2.20 -20.19 -1.87
C GLU A 21 -2.58 -19.16 -0.79
N MET A 22 -3.10 -18.00 -1.19
CA MET A 22 -3.51 -16.98 -0.21
C MET A 22 -4.85 -17.35 0.42
N PRO A 23 -5.02 -17.14 1.74
CA PRO A 23 -6.30 -17.37 2.39
C PRO A 23 -7.39 -16.41 1.89
N GLU A 24 -8.65 -16.79 2.07
CA GLU A 24 -9.81 -15.97 1.65
C GLU A 24 -9.88 -14.59 2.30
N SER A 25 -9.20 -14.42 3.44
CA SER A 25 -9.10 -13.14 4.13
C SER A 25 -8.07 -12.19 3.52
N PHE A 26 -7.29 -12.64 2.53
CA PHE A 26 -6.32 -11.82 1.83
C PHE A 26 -7.01 -11.01 0.73
N LEU A 27 -6.75 -9.70 0.73
CA LEU A 27 -7.20 -8.78 -0.31
C LEU A 27 -5.99 -8.30 -1.12
N MET A 28 -6.12 -8.29 -2.44
CA MET A 28 -5.09 -7.74 -3.32
C MET A 28 -5.35 -6.26 -3.56
N SER A 29 -4.33 -5.44 -3.39
CA SER A 29 -4.42 -4.01 -3.71
C SER A 29 -4.12 -3.76 -5.18
N ALA A 30 -5.01 -3.08 -5.89
CA ALA A 30 -4.78 -2.65 -7.26
C ALA A 30 -3.60 -1.68 -7.36
N VAL A 31 -3.39 -0.84 -6.34
CA VAL A 31 -2.25 0.07 -6.27
C VAL A 31 -0.94 -0.71 -6.21
N VAL A 32 -0.88 -1.73 -5.38
CA VAL A 32 0.31 -2.60 -5.26
C VAL A 32 0.58 -3.33 -6.58
N LEU A 33 -0.45 -3.88 -7.22
CA LEU A 33 -0.28 -4.55 -8.50
C LEU A 33 0.21 -3.60 -9.59
N MET A 34 -0.22 -2.35 -9.58
CA MET A 34 0.31 -1.33 -10.50
C MET A 34 1.82 -1.16 -10.31
N GLU A 35 2.28 -1.03 -9.07
CA GLU A 35 3.70 -0.89 -8.77
C GLU A 35 4.50 -2.13 -9.17
N LEU A 36 4.01 -3.32 -8.84
CA LEU A 36 4.67 -4.58 -9.19
C LEU A 36 4.74 -4.76 -10.71
N THR A 37 3.66 -4.43 -11.42
CA THR A 37 3.59 -4.51 -12.88
C THR A 37 4.58 -3.55 -13.53
N ALA A 38 4.63 -2.31 -13.05
CA ALA A 38 5.57 -1.30 -13.57
C ALA A 38 7.03 -1.71 -13.37
N GLY A 39 7.33 -2.45 -12.30
CA GLY A 39 8.67 -2.97 -12.00
C GLY A 39 8.96 -4.36 -12.57
N ALA A 40 8.08 -4.93 -13.38
CA ALA A 40 8.25 -6.28 -13.93
C ALA A 40 9.47 -6.36 -14.84
N ARG A 41 10.25 -7.43 -14.72
CA ARG A 41 11.50 -7.63 -15.47
C ARG A 41 11.28 -7.89 -16.96
N ASP A 42 10.14 -8.52 -17.30
CA ASP A 42 9.84 -8.97 -18.63
C ASP A 42 8.34 -9.07 -18.87
N GLU A 43 7.96 -9.32 -20.11
CA GLU A 43 6.55 -9.40 -20.51
C GLU A 43 5.83 -10.60 -19.88
N SER A 44 6.52 -11.70 -19.65
CA SER A 44 5.96 -12.86 -18.96
C SER A 44 5.52 -12.53 -17.54
N ARG A 45 6.35 -11.80 -16.79
CA ARG A 45 6.02 -11.36 -15.43
C ARG A 45 4.88 -10.34 -15.46
N ARG A 46 4.89 -9.41 -16.40
CA ARG A 46 3.80 -8.44 -16.57
C ARG A 46 2.46 -9.14 -16.77
N LYS A 47 2.41 -10.12 -17.67
CA LYS A 47 1.19 -10.91 -17.92
C LYS A 47 0.74 -11.70 -16.69
N SER A 48 1.68 -12.22 -15.92
CA SER A 48 1.38 -12.92 -14.68
C SER A 48 0.65 -11.99 -13.69
N TYR A 49 1.13 -10.76 -13.51
CA TYR A 49 0.45 -9.78 -12.66
C TYR A 49 -0.92 -9.37 -13.19
N GLU A 50 -1.09 -9.26 -14.50
CA GLU A 50 -2.40 -9.00 -15.10
C GLU A 50 -3.38 -10.13 -14.80
N GLY A 51 -2.93 -11.39 -14.87
CA GLY A 51 -3.72 -12.56 -14.50
C GLY A 51 -4.17 -12.51 -13.04
N ILE A 52 -3.29 -12.13 -12.13
CA ILE A 52 -3.61 -11.95 -10.70
C ILE A 52 -4.68 -10.87 -10.53
N PHE A 53 -4.53 -9.74 -11.21
CA PHE A 53 -5.52 -8.66 -11.18
C PHE A 53 -6.91 -9.19 -11.57
N ARG A 54 -7.01 -9.90 -12.69
CA ARG A 54 -8.28 -10.44 -13.18
C ARG A 54 -8.88 -11.46 -12.23
N GLN A 55 -8.06 -12.31 -11.63
CA GLN A 55 -8.51 -13.30 -10.65
C GLN A 55 -9.15 -12.63 -9.44
N TYR A 56 -8.48 -11.65 -8.83
CA TYR A 56 -8.98 -10.95 -7.65
C TYR A 56 -10.17 -10.04 -7.99
N GLN A 57 -10.19 -9.48 -9.20
CA GLN A 57 -11.34 -8.72 -9.70
C GLN A 57 -12.60 -9.60 -9.78
N LYS A 58 -12.48 -10.81 -10.32
CA LYS A 58 -13.61 -11.74 -10.46
C LYS A 58 -14.17 -12.21 -9.12
N THR A 59 -13.35 -12.35 -8.13
CA THR A 59 -13.74 -12.85 -6.80
C THR A 59 -14.13 -11.72 -5.84
N ASP A 60 -14.15 -10.46 -6.29
CA ASP A 60 -14.42 -9.28 -5.47
C ASP A 60 -13.45 -9.11 -4.28
N LEU A 61 -12.22 -9.60 -4.44
CA LEU A 61 -11.16 -9.50 -3.42
C LEU A 61 -10.06 -8.52 -3.84
N LEU A 62 -10.33 -7.68 -4.85
CA LEU A 62 -9.43 -6.64 -5.31
C LEU A 62 -9.82 -5.29 -4.67
N ILE A 63 -8.89 -4.68 -3.95
CA ILE A 63 -9.08 -3.33 -3.41
C ILE A 63 -8.79 -2.32 -4.52
N VAL A 64 -9.80 -1.60 -4.95
CA VAL A 64 -9.67 -0.52 -5.94
C VAL A 64 -10.05 0.80 -5.25
N PRO A 65 -9.19 1.83 -5.26
CA PRO A 65 -9.54 3.12 -4.68
C PRO A 65 -10.77 3.73 -5.35
N ASN A 66 -11.68 4.27 -4.53
CA ASN A 66 -12.83 5.02 -5.02
C ASN A 66 -12.60 6.53 -4.93
N ASP A 67 -13.60 7.33 -5.30
CA ASP A 67 -13.52 8.79 -5.31
C ASP A 67 -13.12 9.34 -3.94
N GLU A 68 -13.75 8.85 -2.88
CA GLU A 68 -13.47 9.29 -1.51
C GLU A 68 -12.07 8.88 -1.06
N ASP A 69 -11.56 7.74 -1.50
CA ASP A 69 -10.19 7.32 -1.21
C ASP A 69 -9.18 8.31 -1.82
N TRP A 70 -9.41 8.75 -3.05
CA TRP A 70 -8.56 9.75 -3.69
C TRP A 70 -8.59 11.08 -2.94
N LEU A 71 -9.78 11.54 -2.55
CA LEU A 71 -9.94 12.82 -1.83
C LEU A 71 -9.26 12.77 -0.46
N LEU A 72 -9.45 11.70 0.29
CA LEU A 72 -8.79 11.53 1.60
C LEU A 72 -7.26 11.41 1.45
N THR A 73 -6.80 10.72 0.43
CA THR A 73 -5.36 10.62 0.12
C THR A 73 -4.76 12.01 -0.12
N ALA A 74 -5.43 12.86 -0.90
CA ALA A 74 -4.98 14.22 -1.15
C ALA A 74 -4.87 15.03 0.15
N LYS A 75 -5.86 14.93 1.03
CA LYS A 75 -5.86 15.60 2.33
C LYS A 75 -4.73 15.12 3.23
N ILE A 76 -4.52 13.82 3.31
CA ILE A 76 -3.44 13.25 4.14
C ILE A 76 -2.07 13.68 3.63
N LEU A 77 -1.85 13.67 2.32
CA LEU A 77 -0.60 14.14 1.72
C LEU A 77 -0.34 15.61 2.06
N PHE A 78 -1.36 16.45 2.00
CA PHE A 78 -1.26 17.85 2.40
C PHE A 78 -0.82 17.97 3.87
N LEU A 79 -1.46 17.23 4.77
CA LEU A 79 -1.16 17.26 6.20
C LEU A 79 0.26 16.74 6.51
N LEU A 80 0.67 15.65 5.89
CA LEU A 80 2.01 15.08 6.06
C LEU A 80 3.09 16.03 5.56
N THR A 81 2.89 16.65 4.42
CA THR A 81 3.82 17.61 3.84
C THR A 81 3.96 18.85 4.74
N ASN A 82 2.87 19.40 5.25
CA ASN A 82 2.87 20.55 6.13
C ASN A 82 3.50 20.25 7.49
N HIS A 83 3.24 19.07 8.04
CA HIS A 83 3.88 18.66 9.30
C HIS A 83 5.39 18.57 9.18
N ARG A 84 5.91 17.99 8.09
CA ARG A 84 7.35 17.94 7.81
C ARG A 84 7.97 19.34 7.67
N ARG A 85 7.28 20.27 7.00
CA ARG A 85 7.73 21.65 6.86
C ARG A 85 7.87 22.37 8.20
N ARG A 86 6.94 22.13 9.15
CA ARG A 86 6.96 22.75 10.47
C ARG A 86 8.06 22.20 11.38
N SER A 87 8.35 20.89 11.28
CA SER A 87 9.32 20.22 12.17
C SER A 87 10.77 20.60 11.88
N GLU A 88 11.07 21.28 10.77
CA GLU A 88 12.42 21.60 10.31
C GLU A 88 12.72 23.11 10.35
N HIS A 89 12.22 23.84 11.37
CA HIS A 89 12.49 25.27 11.60
C HIS A 89 12.16 26.18 10.40
N GLY A 90 11.08 25.87 9.67
CA GLY A 90 10.63 26.70 8.56
C GLY A 90 11.44 26.55 7.27
N ARG A 91 12.41 25.67 7.22
CA ARG A 91 13.12 25.35 5.97
C ARG A 91 12.35 24.28 5.21
N LEU A 92 12.03 24.59 3.95
CA LEU A 92 11.48 23.64 2.99
C LEU A 92 12.53 22.59 2.66
N LYS A 93 12.54 21.47 3.36
CA LYS A 93 13.35 20.35 2.96
C LYS A 93 12.69 19.67 1.74
N ARG A 94 13.37 19.74 0.61
CA ARG A 94 12.93 18.99 -0.57
C ARG A 94 12.96 17.51 -0.25
N LEU A 95 11.84 16.84 -0.51
CA LEU A 95 11.84 15.37 -0.49
C LEU A 95 12.79 14.85 -1.56
N PRO A 96 13.51 13.72 -1.31
CA PRO A 96 14.31 13.08 -2.34
C PRO A 96 13.50 12.81 -3.60
N PRO A 97 14.12 12.78 -4.81
CA PRO A 97 13.40 12.44 -6.04
C PRO A 97 12.61 11.15 -5.91
N GLY A 98 11.34 11.18 -6.29
CA GLY A 98 10.43 10.02 -6.20
C GLY A 98 9.80 9.78 -4.84
N ALA A 99 10.23 10.45 -3.77
CA ALA A 99 9.70 10.23 -2.42
C ALA A 99 8.23 10.65 -2.30
N SER A 100 7.83 11.73 -2.96
CA SER A 100 6.43 12.19 -2.94
C SER A 100 5.50 11.21 -3.66
N GLN A 101 5.93 10.62 -4.76
CA GLN A 101 5.15 9.60 -5.47
C GLN A 101 5.01 8.33 -4.64
N ARG A 102 6.09 7.85 -4.02
CA ARG A 102 6.03 6.68 -3.13
C ARG A 102 5.11 6.92 -1.94
N LEU A 103 5.22 8.09 -1.33
CA LEU A 103 4.35 8.46 -0.21
C LEU A 103 2.87 8.50 -0.63
N ALA A 104 2.59 9.06 -1.81
CA ALA A 104 1.23 9.10 -2.35
C ALA A 104 0.64 7.69 -2.54
N LEU A 105 1.44 6.76 -3.06
CA LEU A 105 1.00 5.38 -3.26
C LEU A 105 0.79 4.66 -1.91
N ASP A 106 1.68 4.85 -0.94
CA ASP A 106 1.54 4.28 0.40
C ASP A 106 0.27 4.79 1.10
N VAL A 107 -0.01 6.10 1.01
CA VAL A 107 -1.24 6.68 1.55
C VAL A 107 -2.47 6.07 0.88
N LEU A 108 -2.44 5.94 -0.43
CA LEU A 108 -3.55 5.39 -1.19
C LEU A 108 -3.81 3.92 -0.85
N ILE A 109 -2.75 3.13 -0.62
CA ILE A 109 -2.86 1.74 -0.15
C ILE A 109 -3.58 1.71 1.22
N ALA A 110 -3.13 2.51 2.18
CA ALA A 110 -3.70 2.56 3.51
C ALA A 110 -5.17 3.02 3.51
N VAL A 111 -5.46 4.08 2.78
CA VAL A 111 -6.80 4.67 2.69
C VAL A 111 -7.80 3.70 2.05
N SER A 112 -7.42 3.06 0.94
CA SER A 112 -8.29 2.10 0.27
C SER A 112 -8.51 0.83 1.09
N ALA A 113 -7.50 0.37 1.82
CA ALA A 113 -7.62 -0.77 2.75
C ALA A 113 -8.58 -0.46 3.91
N ARG A 114 -8.60 0.78 4.39
CA ARG A 114 -9.49 1.23 5.48
C ARG A 114 -10.96 0.91 5.18
N ARG A 115 -11.41 1.15 3.96
CA ARG A 115 -12.81 0.93 3.56
C ARG A 115 -13.23 -0.54 3.72
N TRP A 116 -12.28 -1.46 3.59
CA TRP A 116 -12.48 -2.90 3.81
C TRP A 116 -12.23 -3.33 5.26
N ARG A 117 -11.85 -2.41 6.12
CA ARG A 117 -11.35 -2.71 7.47
C ARG A 117 -10.18 -3.71 7.45
N ALA A 118 -9.39 -3.65 6.37
CA ALA A 118 -8.26 -4.54 6.18
C ALA A 118 -7.03 -4.02 6.90
N GLN A 119 -6.27 -4.93 7.49
CA GLN A 119 -4.96 -4.65 8.07
C GLN A 119 -3.92 -4.57 6.95
N VAL A 120 -3.06 -3.56 6.98
CA VAL A 120 -1.94 -3.44 6.04
C VAL A 120 -0.68 -4.00 6.69
N VAL A 121 -0.11 -5.02 6.07
CA VAL A 121 1.17 -5.62 6.47
C VAL A 121 2.30 -4.91 5.72
N THR A 122 3.30 -4.41 6.43
CA THR A 122 4.36 -3.60 5.82
C THR A 122 5.74 -3.88 6.41
N GLU A 123 6.77 -3.76 5.58
CA GLU A 123 8.17 -3.63 6.01
C GLU A 123 8.54 -2.16 6.26
N ASN A 124 7.72 -1.23 5.77
CA ASN A 124 7.94 0.21 5.87
C ASN A 124 7.16 0.83 7.03
N TRP A 125 7.47 0.37 8.23
CA TRP A 125 6.73 0.68 9.45
C TRP A 125 6.63 2.19 9.73
N ALA A 126 7.75 2.90 9.62
CA ALA A 126 7.80 4.32 9.98
C ALA A 126 6.84 5.16 9.15
N ASP A 127 6.82 4.96 7.83
CA ASP A 127 5.95 5.70 6.93
C ASP A 127 4.48 5.37 7.15
N PHE A 128 4.13 4.09 7.31
CA PHE A 128 2.75 3.70 7.57
C PHE A 128 2.25 4.14 8.95
N LYS A 129 3.11 4.20 9.96
CA LYS A 129 2.75 4.77 11.27
C LYS A 129 2.45 6.26 11.19
N ALA A 130 3.19 7.00 10.38
CA ALA A 130 2.91 8.42 10.13
C ALA A 130 1.56 8.60 9.43
N ILE A 131 1.26 7.75 8.43
CA ILE A 131 -0.02 7.74 7.71
C ILE A 131 -1.17 7.40 8.66
N GLN A 132 -0.98 6.44 9.57
CA GLN A 132 -2.00 5.98 10.51
C GLN A 132 -2.53 7.10 11.41
N ARG A 133 -1.76 8.16 11.63
CA ARG A 133 -2.22 9.33 12.40
C ARG A 133 -3.42 10.02 11.77
N TYR A 134 -3.61 9.87 10.48
CA TYR A 134 -4.63 10.58 9.70
C TYR A 134 -5.70 9.66 9.11
N CYS A 135 -5.54 8.35 9.21
CA CYS A 135 -6.56 7.37 8.88
C CYS A 135 -6.46 6.18 9.83
N ASN A 136 -7.61 5.59 10.15
CA ASN A 136 -7.69 4.51 11.16
C ASN A 136 -7.43 3.13 10.56
N THR A 137 -6.51 3.02 9.61
CA THR A 137 -6.15 1.73 9.03
C THR A 137 -5.25 0.96 9.98
N PRO A 138 -5.59 -0.28 10.36
CA PRO A 138 -4.70 -1.12 11.16
C PRO A 138 -3.43 -1.44 10.38
N ILE A 139 -2.27 -1.23 11.01
CA ILE A 139 -0.97 -1.48 10.40
C ILE A 139 -0.23 -2.50 11.25
N VAL A 140 0.40 -3.50 10.61
CA VAL A 140 1.22 -4.49 11.30
C VAL A 140 2.57 -4.64 10.60
N LYS A 141 3.62 -4.80 11.40
CA LYS A 141 4.95 -5.09 10.87
C LYS A 141 4.97 -6.49 10.23
N ALA A 142 5.56 -6.59 9.04
CA ALA A 142 5.71 -7.88 8.38
C ALA A 142 6.44 -8.90 9.27
N THR A 143 7.47 -8.46 10.02
CA THR A 143 8.20 -9.31 10.96
C THR A 143 7.30 -9.92 12.04
N GLN A 144 6.27 -9.20 12.50
CA GLN A 144 5.30 -9.71 13.47
C GLN A 144 4.27 -10.61 12.80
N PHE A 145 3.79 -10.21 11.62
CA PHE A 145 2.77 -10.96 10.90
C PHE A 145 3.24 -12.36 10.51
N PHE A 146 4.47 -12.47 9.99
CA PHE A 146 5.01 -13.74 9.50
C PHE A 146 5.62 -14.64 10.58
N LYS A 147 5.64 -14.20 11.83
CA LYS A 147 6.07 -15.05 12.98
C LYS A 147 4.95 -15.93 13.55
N ARG A 148 3.76 -15.81 13.03
CA ARG A 148 2.60 -16.58 13.54
C ARG A 148 2.55 -18.00 13.02
#